data_32011ecc7792edf22a5c6d10f4362a53
#
_entry.id   32011ecc7792edf22a5c6d10f4362a53
#
_cell.length_a   1.000
_cell.length_b   1.000
_cell.length_c   1.000
_cell.angle_alpha   90.00
_cell.angle_beta   90.00
_cell.angle_gamma   90.00
#
_symmetry.space_group_name_H-M   'P 1'
#
loop_
_entity.id
_entity.type
_entity.pdbx_description
1 polymer ?
#
loop_
_entity_poly.entity_id
_entity_poly.type
_entity_poly.pdbx_seq_one_letter_code
_entity_poly.pdbx_strand_id
1 'polypeptide(L)'
;MAKKNEHRYVALYERLSHDDEQQGESNSITNQKRILEDYATSHGMSVFRHFTDDGISGTCFDRPGFQAMIDEVRAGNISACIIKDMSRFGRDYLQVGTYMEVLRKSGTRLIALNDNVDTMKGDDEFTPFRNIMNEWYARDTSKKIRSAFQAKNLAGKHTSSSVPYGYLKSEADKNQWIVDPVAAPIVKRIFAMAMDGKGPYQIAKILSDEMIEIPAFYHQKLGIGLWQTREIKYPYQWGSSTIVHILENPSYLGHTCNFKTRKHFKDKKSHYVDQDQWTIIENTHEPII
;
A
#
# COMPACT_ATOMS: atom_id res chain seq x y z
N MET A 1 10.43 -27.03 -9.92
CA MET A 1 11.71 -27.30 -9.26
C MET A 1 12.83 -26.89 -10.21
N ALA A 2 13.51 -25.77 -9.96
CA ALA A 2 14.64 -25.34 -10.77
C ALA A 2 15.81 -26.30 -10.52
N LYS A 3 16.46 -26.78 -11.59
CA LYS A 3 17.67 -27.59 -11.50
C LYS A 3 18.71 -26.80 -10.69
N LYS A 4 19.14 -27.36 -9.55
CA LYS A 4 20.28 -26.84 -8.78
C LYS A 4 21.52 -26.97 -9.67
N ASN A 5 22.05 -25.85 -10.17
CA ASN A 5 23.31 -25.84 -10.91
C ASN A 5 24.42 -26.33 -9.99
N GLU A 6 25.11 -27.42 -10.36
CA GLU A 6 26.19 -28.04 -9.57
C GLU A 6 27.47 -27.17 -9.51
N HIS A 7 27.54 -26.05 -10.24
CA HIS A 7 28.72 -25.17 -10.31
C HIS A 7 28.42 -23.76 -9.79
N ARG A 8 27.83 -23.66 -8.59
CA ARG A 8 27.65 -22.35 -7.96
C ARG A 8 28.97 -21.89 -7.33
N TYR A 9 29.33 -20.63 -7.58
CA TYR A 9 30.49 -19.98 -6.96
C TYR A 9 30.07 -18.93 -5.91
N VAL A 10 31.06 -18.39 -5.21
CA VAL A 10 30.88 -17.34 -4.21
C VAL A 10 31.21 -15.99 -4.85
N ALA A 11 30.33 -14.99 -4.67
CA ALA A 11 30.61 -13.62 -5.07
C ALA A 11 31.27 -12.88 -3.89
N LEU A 12 32.42 -12.27 -4.16
CA LEU A 12 33.08 -11.33 -3.26
C LEU A 12 32.80 -9.93 -3.80
N TYR A 13 32.13 -9.08 -3.00
CA TYR A 13 31.75 -7.75 -3.45
C TYR A 13 32.48 -6.67 -2.63
N GLU A 14 33.18 -5.80 -3.36
CA GLU A 14 33.94 -4.68 -2.81
C GLU A 14 33.43 -3.34 -3.33
N ARG A 15 33.34 -2.35 -2.46
CA ARG A 15 32.96 -0.99 -2.84
C ARG A 15 33.75 0.03 -2.04
N LEU A 16 34.23 1.06 -2.76
CA LEU A 16 34.80 2.27 -2.17
C LEU A 16 34.07 3.48 -2.74
N SER A 17 33.76 4.47 -1.92
CA SER A 17 33.24 5.78 -2.35
C SER A 17 34.31 6.84 -2.13
N HIS A 18 34.24 7.97 -2.86
CA HIS A 18 35.14 9.12 -2.63
C HIS A 18 35.13 9.62 -1.17
N ASP A 19 33.99 9.50 -0.49
CA ASP A 19 33.88 9.88 0.93
C ASP A 19 34.62 8.87 1.86
N ASP A 20 34.76 7.62 1.46
CA ASP A 20 35.42 6.56 2.23
C ASP A 20 36.96 6.59 2.08
N GLU A 21 37.50 7.22 1.04
CA GLU A 21 38.96 7.38 0.82
C GLU A 21 39.65 8.16 1.95
N GLN A 22 38.94 9.05 2.62
CA GLN A 22 39.47 9.83 3.74
C GLN A 22 39.63 9.05 5.04
N GLN A 23 39.16 7.82 5.13
CA GLN A 23 39.16 7.01 6.35
C GLN A 23 40.36 6.02 6.50
N GLY A 24 41.38 6.12 5.64
CA GLY A 24 42.66 5.41 5.76
C GLY A 24 42.73 4.06 5.02
N GLU A 25 43.93 3.46 5.01
CA GLU A 25 44.30 2.24 4.24
C GLU A 25 43.41 1.01 4.51
N SER A 26 42.76 0.93 5.67
CA SER A 26 41.92 -0.23 6.01
C SER A 26 40.67 -0.40 5.16
N ASN A 27 40.30 0.62 4.38
CA ASN A 27 39.11 0.61 3.53
C ASN A 27 39.41 0.44 2.03
N SER A 28 40.66 0.41 1.61
CA SER A 28 41.04 0.23 0.19
C SER A 28 40.42 -1.02 -0.43
N ILE A 29 40.11 -0.98 -1.71
CA ILE A 29 39.59 -2.13 -2.48
C ILE A 29 40.50 -3.35 -2.33
N THR A 30 41.83 -3.13 -2.38
CA THR A 30 42.83 -4.22 -2.23
C THR A 30 42.73 -4.90 -0.87
N ASN A 31 42.57 -4.11 0.20
CA ASN A 31 42.43 -4.68 1.55
C ASN A 31 41.07 -5.41 1.72
N GLN A 32 39.98 -4.88 1.14
CA GLN A 32 38.69 -5.57 1.14
C GLN A 32 38.82 -6.93 0.43
N LYS A 33 39.42 -6.99 -0.77
CA LYS A 33 39.64 -8.25 -1.51
C LYS A 33 40.35 -9.28 -0.65
N ARG A 34 41.50 -8.91 -0.04
CA ARG A 34 42.25 -9.81 0.81
C ARG A 34 41.41 -10.36 1.96
N ILE A 35 40.68 -9.50 2.67
CA ILE A 35 39.84 -9.94 3.80
C ILE A 35 38.75 -10.92 3.36
N LEU A 36 38.11 -10.66 2.20
CA LEU A 36 37.02 -11.51 1.70
C LEU A 36 37.55 -12.85 1.17
N GLU A 37 38.74 -12.87 0.51
CA GLU A 37 39.44 -14.07 0.06
C GLU A 37 39.89 -14.94 1.24
N ASP A 38 40.49 -14.34 2.25
CA ASP A 38 40.93 -15.03 3.48
C ASP A 38 39.75 -15.71 4.18
N TYR A 39 38.63 -14.98 4.26
CA TYR A 39 37.40 -15.55 4.84
C TYR A 39 36.85 -16.70 4.00
N ALA A 40 36.70 -16.50 2.68
CA ALA A 40 36.19 -17.52 1.78
C ALA A 40 37.03 -18.80 1.81
N THR A 41 38.36 -18.65 1.77
CA THR A 41 39.30 -19.75 1.80
C THR A 41 39.28 -20.51 3.15
N SER A 42 39.26 -19.77 4.27
CA SER A 42 39.20 -20.39 5.61
C SER A 42 37.91 -21.14 5.89
N HIS A 43 36.83 -20.83 5.15
CA HIS A 43 35.55 -21.52 5.25
C HIS A 43 35.31 -22.55 4.13
N GLY A 44 36.37 -22.94 3.41
CA GLY A 44 36.30 -23.99 2.38
C GLY A 44 35.59 -23.55 1.07
N MET A 45 35.43 -22.26 0.85
CA MET A 45 34.82 -21.69 -0.35
C MET A 45 35.90 -21.43 -1.40
N SER A 46 36.31 -22.47 -2.14
CA SER A 46 37.47 -22.43 -3.04
C SER A 46 37.18 -21.80 -4.42
N VAL A 47 35.91 -21.69 -4.82
CA VAL A 47 35.51 -21.09 -6.10
C VAL A 47 34.80 -19.78 -5.84
N PHE A 48 35.47 -18.66 -6.08
CA PHE A 48 34.92 -17.32 -5.88
C PHE A 48 35.27 -16.38 -7.03
N ARG A 49 34.49 -15.28 -7.13
CA ARG A 49 34.65 -14.24 -8.14
C ARG A 49 34.44 -12.85 -7.52
N HIS A 50 35.29 -11.90 -7.87
CA HIS A 50 35.21 -10.52 -7.43
C HIS A 50 34.25 -9.70 -8.30
N PHE A 51 33.48 -8.84 -7.61
CA PHE A 51 32.66 -7.79 -8.20
C PHE A 51 33.01 -6.48 -7.48
N THR A 52 33.53 -5.52 -8.22
CA THR A 52 34.13 -4.33 -7.62
C THR A 52 33.51 -3.07 -8.20
N ASP A 53 33.13 -2.13 -7.32
CA ASP A 53 32.72 -0.76 -7.66
C ASP A 53 33.60 0.25 -6.92
N ASP A 54 34.39 1.01 -7.64
CA ASP A 54 35.29 2.03 -7.10
C ASP A 54 34.75 3.43 -7.41
N GLY A 55 34.86 4.38 -6.46
CA GLY A 55 34.41 5.76 -6.63
C GLY A 55 32.87 5.94 -6.58
N ILE A 56 32.05 4.91 -6.31
CA ILE A 56 30.59 4.99 -6.38
C ILE A 56 29.97 4.97 -4.97
N SER A 57 29.05 5.93 -4.72
CA SER A 57 28.33 6.04 -3.44
C SER A 57 27.47 4.83 -3.12
N GLY A 58 27.37 4.46 -1.85
CA GLY A 58 26.48 3.41 -1.36
C GLY A 58 24.98 3.73 -1.42
N THR A 59 24.60 4.96 -1.73
CA THR A 59 23.20 5.37 -1.94
C THR A 59 22.72 5.11 -3.36
N CYS A 60 23.64 4.99 -4.32
CA CYS A 60 23.34 4.63 -5.71
C CYS A 60 23.43 3.11 -5.86
N PHE A 61 22.47 2.48 -6.55
CA PHE A 61 22.50 1.04 -6.90
C PHE A 61 22.72 0.79 -8.40
N ASP A 62 22.83 1.85 -9.19
CA ASP A 62 23.30 1.76 -10.58
C ASP A 62 24.82 1.70 -10.59
N ARG A 63 25.35 0.57 -10.12
CA ARG A 63 26.77 0.24 -9.98
C ARG A 63 27.07 -0.97 -10.86
N PRO A 64 27.98 -0.86 -11.84
CA PRO A 64 28.25 -1.94 -12.80
C PRO A 64 28.63 -3.27 -12.15
N GLY A 65 29.52 -3.25 -11.16
CA GLY A 65 29.94 -4.45 -10.43
C GLY A 65 28.77 -5.05 -9.63
N PHE A 66 28.00 -4.24 -8.92
CA PHE A 66 26.83 -4.69 -8.18
C PHE A 66 25.77 -5.28 -9.10
N GLN A 67 25.44 -4.62 -10.21
CA GLN A 67 24.44 -5.13 -11.16
C GLN A 67 24.88 -6.44 -11.80
N ALA A 68 26.15 -6.56 -12.19
CA ALA A 68 26.70 -7.81 -12.71
C ALA A 68 26.59 -8.95 -11.69
N MET A 69 26.87 -8.68 -10.39
CA MET A 69 26.68 -9.65 -9.32
C MET A 69 25.22 -10.08 -9.18
N ILE A 70 24.28 -9.12 -9.20
CA ILE A 70 22.85 -9.39 -9.07
C ILE A 70 22.30 -10.19 -10.26
N ASP A 71 22.81 -9.95 -11.47
CA ASP A 71 22.42 -10.73 -12.66
C ASP A 71 22.88 -12.19 -12.54
N GLU A 72 24.08 -12.42 -12.03
CA GLU A 72 24.58 -13.77 -11.73
C GLU A 72 23.78 -14.45 -10.59
N VAL A 73 23.32 -13.68 -9.59
CA VAL A 73 22.39 -14.16 -8.56
C VAL A 73 21.08 -14.61 -9.18
N ARG A 74 20.49 -13.78 -10.05
CA ARG A 74 19.24 -14.10 -10.76
C ARG A 74 19.38 -15.31 -11.68
N ALA A 75 20.53 -15.47 -12.31
CA ALA A 75 20.86 -16.63 -13.13
C ALA A 75 21.05 -17.92 -12.28
N GLY A 76 21.15 -17.79 -10.95
CA GLY A 76 21.33 -18.92 -10.03
C GLY A 76 22.77 -19.44 -9.97
N ASN A 77 23.75 -18.67 -10.43
CA ASN A 77 25.16 -19.05 -10.49
C ASN A 77 25.90 -18.79 -9.17
N ILE A 78 25.34 -17.99 -8.25
CA ILE A 78 25.96 -17.62 -6.98
C ILE A 78 25.33 -18.38 -5.83
N SER A 79 26.17 -18.99 -4.99
CA SER A 79 25.76 -19.67 -3.76
C SER A 79 25.75 -18.75 -2.53
N ALA A 80 26.73 -17.83 -2.45
CA ALA A 80 26.85 -16.84 -1.41
C ALA A 80 27.45 -15.54 -1.93
N CYS A 81 27.01 -14.42 -1.36
CA CYS A 81 27.62 -13.10 -1.51
C CYS A 81 28.30 -12.75 -0.20
N ILE A 82 29.60 -12.43 -0.25
CA ILE A 82 30.40 -12.01 0.92
C ILE A 82 30.79 -10.56 0.74
N ILE A 83 30.57 -9.76 1.77
CA ILE A 83 30.89 -8.33 1.84
C ILE A 83 31.60 -8.02 3.14
N LYS A 84 32.38 -6.94 3.19
CA LYS A 84 33.05 -6.51 4.43
C LYS A 84 32.03 -6.06 5.48
N ASP A 85 31.10 -5.21 5.10
CA ASP A 85 30.02 -4.68 5.94
C ASP A 85 28.80 -4.30 5.07
N MET A 86 27.63 -4.12 5.70
CA MET A 86 26.37 -3.79 5.00
C MET A 86 26.43 -2.45 4.26
N SER A 87 27.30 -1.53 4.67
CA SER A 87 27.47 -0.25 3.95
C SER A 87 28.04 -0.46 2.55
N ARG A 88 28.79 -1.55 2.31
CA ARG A 88 29.29 -1.94 0.98
C ARG A 88 28.13 -2.41 0.10
N PHE A 89 27.19 -3.16 0.67
CA PHE A 89 25.98 -3.59 -0.03
C PHE A 89 25.12 -2.39 -0.44
N GLY A 90 24.79 -1.50 0.52
CA GLY A 90 24.09 -0.25 0.25
C GLY A 90 23.75 0.54 1.51
N ARG A 91 23.52 1.86 1.31
CA ARG A 91 23.07 2.79 2.36
C ARG A 91 21.59 3.19 2.23
N ASP A 92 20.96 2.88 1.09
CA ASP A 92 19.51 3.05 0.90
C ASP A 92 18.79 1.77 1.38
N TYR A 93 18.15 1.86 2.52
CA TYR A 93 17.49 0.73 3.18
C TYR A 93 16.40 0.07 2.34
N LEU A 94 15.70 0.84 1.49
CA LEU A 94 14.66 0.31 0.63
C LEU A 94 15.24 -0.58 -0.45
N GLN A 95 16.26 -0.08 -1.13
CA GLN A 95 16.92 -0.81 -2.19
C GLN A 95 17.68 -2.02 -1.64
N VAL A 96 18.35 -1.87 -0.49
CA VAL A 96 18.95 -3.00 0.23
C VAL A 96 17.91 -4.11 0.45
N GLY A 97 16.74 -3.78 1.00
CA GLY A 97 15.69 -4.78 1.23
C GLY A 97 15.19 -5.44 -0.04
N THR A 98 15.05 -4.68 -1.14
CA THR A 98 14.65 -5.23 -2.44
C THR A 98 15.67 -6.25 -2.96
N TYR A 99 16.96 -5.92 -2.92
CA TYR A 99 18.02 -6.83 -3.37
C TYR A 99 18.22 -8.02 -2.43
N MET A 100 18.01 -7.86 -1.13
CA MET A 100 17.99 -8.99 -0.20
C MET A 100 16.87 -9.99 -0.50
N GLU A 101 15.72 -9.51 -0.90
CA GLU A 101 14.62 -10.37 -1.35
C GLU A 101 14.98 -11.12 -2.66
N VAL A 102 15.75 -10.48 -3.56
CA VAL A 102 16.30 -11.16 -4.74
C VAL A 102 17.24 -12.29 -4.34
N LEU A 103 18.18 -12.03 -3.41
CA LEU A 103 19.10 -13.05 -2.87
C LEU A 103 18.32 -14.21 -2.22
N ARG A 104 17.34 -13.91 -1.39
CA ARG A 104 16.51 -14.91 -0.72
C ARG A 104 15.75 -15.79 -1.72
N LYS A 105 15.11 -15.20 -2.73
CA LYS A 105 14.37 -15.95 -3.78
C LYS A 105 15.28 -16.84 -4.61
N SER A 106 16.51 -16.41 -4.85
CA SER A 106 17.52 -17.20 -5.56
C SER A 106 18.21 -18.25 -4.67
N GLY A 107 17.93 -18.27 -3.38
CA GLY A 107 18.60 -19.15 -2.41
C GLY A 107 20.09 -18.83 -2.27
N THR A 108 20.47 -17.55 -2.42
CA THR A 108 21.84 -17.05 -2.26
C THR A 108 22.02 -16.53 -0.83
N ARG A 109 23.06 -17.02 -0.12
CA ARG A 109 23.44 -16.58 1.20
C ARG A 109 24.11 -15.21 1.16
N LEU A 110 23.81 -14.29 2.09
CA LEU A 110 24.56 -13.06 2.29
C LEU A 110 25.34 -13.13 3.58
N ILE A 111 26.62 -12.75 3.53
CA ILE A 111 27.52 -12.69 4.68
C ILE A 111 28.18 -11.30 4.71
N ALA A 112 27.98 -10.55 5.81
CA ALA A 112 28.69 -9.30 6.08
C ALA A 112 29.57 -9.47 7.31
N LEU A 113 30.89 -9.41 7.10
CA LEU A 113 31.88 -9.86 8.09
C LEU A 113 31.86 -8.98 9.34
N ASN A 114 31.97 -7.67 9.18
CA ASN A 114 32.06 -6.73 10.31
C ASN A 114 30.75 -6.55 11.06
N ASP A 115 29.62 -6.79 10.39
CA ASP A 115 28.29 -6.63 10.97
C ASP A 115 27.75 -7.93 11.55
N ASN A 116 28.55 -9.00 11.45
CA ASN A 116 28.18 -10.36 11.90
C ASN A 116 26.88 -10.90 11.26
N VAL A 117 26.55 -10.40 10.06
CA VAL A 117 25.34 -10.80 9.34
C VAL A 117 25.62 -12.06 8.54
N ASP A 118 24.76 -13.06 8.72
CA ASP A 118 24.80 -14.31 7.96
C ASP A 118 23.36 -14.84 7.80
N THR A 119 22.81 -14.73 6.61
CA THR A 119 21.41 -15.11 6.35
C THR A 119 21.11 -16.61 6.50
N MET A 120 22.12 -17.46 6.70
CA MET A 120 21.97 -18.90 6.97
C MET A 120 22.06 -19.26 8.46
N LYS A 121 22.65 -18.42 9.31
CA LYS A 121 22.89 -18.74 10.73
C LYS A 121 21.71 -18.49 11.66
N GLY A 122 20.60 -18.04 11.15
CA GLY A 122 19.36 -17.84 11.94
C GLY A 122 18.84 -16.41 11.93
N ASP A 123 17.56 -16.28 12.25
CA ASP A 123 16.76 -15.07 12.06
C ASP A 123 17.01 -13.95 13.10
N ASP A 124 17.72 -14.20 14.18
CA ASP A 124 17.65 -13.31 15.36
C ASP A 124 18.39 -11.98 15.19
N GLU A 125 19.54 -11.93 14.54
CA GLU A 125 20.29 -10.68 14.38
C GLU A 125 19.75 -9.79 13.26
N PHE A 126 19.11 -10.40 12.25
CA PHE A 126 18.53 -9.66 11.10
C PHE A 126 17.05 -9.30 11.27
N THR A 127 16.39 -9.90 12.23
CA THR A 127 14.96 -9.66 12.52
C THR A 127 14.64 -8.19 12.83
N PRO A 128 15.42 -7.43 13.62
CA PRO A 128 15.14 -6.01 13.83
C PRO A 128 15.19 -5.20 12.54
N PHE A 129 16.16 -5.48 11.67
CA PHE A 129 16.27 -4.80 10.38
C PHE A 129 15.08 -5.14 9.46
N ARG A 130 14.70 -6.40 9.36
CA ARG A 130 13.53 -6.85 8.60
C ARG A 130 12.23 -6.19 9.11
N ASN A 131 12.09 -6.05 10.42
CA ASN A 131 10.94 -5.39 11.03
C ASN A 131 10.87 -3.89 10.69
N ILE A 132 12.03 -3.20 10.75
CA ILE A 132 12.13 -1.79 10.33
C ILE A 132 11.77 -1.64 8.85
N MET A 133 12.27 -2.51 7.98
CA MET A 133 11.97 -2.52 6.56
C MET A 133 10.49 -2.77 6.28
N ASN A 134 9.87 -3.72 6.96
CA ASN A 134 8.45 -4.02 6.82
C ASN A 134 7.58 -2.82 7.27
N GLU A 135 7.93 -2.19 8.39
CA GLU A 135 7.23 -0.99 8.87
C GLU A 135 7.38 0.16 7.88
N TRP A 136 8.58 0.38 7.37
CA TRP A 136 8.85 1.45 6.40
C TRP A 136 8.11 1.22 5.08
N TYR A 137 8.16 -0.02 4.54
CA TYR A 137 7.42 -0.39 3.33
C TYR A 137 5.91 -0.19 3.49
N ALA A 138 5.37 -0.59 4.64
CA ALA A 138 3.95 -0.37 4.96
C ALA A 138 3.61 1.14 5.01
N ARG A 139 4.49 1.98 5.56
CA ARG A 139 4.32 3.44 5.60
C ARG A 139 4.41 4.07 4.21
N ASP A 140 5.39 3.68 3.39
CA ASP A 140 5.57 4.22 2.04
C ASP A 140 4.38 3.84 1.14
N THR A 141 4.00 2.57 1.15
CA THR A 141 2.81 2.08 0.43
C THR A 141 1.55 2.82 0.87
N SER A 142 1.34 3.00 2.18
CA SER A 142 0.22 3.76 2.73
C SER A 142 0.24 5.23 2.29
N LYS A 143 1.42 5.86 2.20
CA LYS A 143 1.58 7.24 1.71
C LYS A 143 1.22 7.34 0.22
N LYS A 144 1.70 6.43 -0.61
CA LYS A 144 1.40 6.37 -2.05
C LYS A 144 -0.10 6.16 -2.31
N ILE A 145 -0.72 5.22 -1.61
CA ILE A 145 -2.17 4.98 -1.70
C ILE A 145 -2.94 6.24 -1.31
N ARG A 146 -2.61 6.87 -0.17
CA ARG A 146 -3.27 8.11 0.28
C ARG A 146 -3.12 9.24 -0.73
N SER A 147 -1.94 9.44 -1.30
CA SER A 147 -1.70 10.45 -2.32
C SER A 147 -2.57 10.22 -3.57
N ALA A 148 -2.67 8.97 -4.04
CA ALA A 148 -3.51 8.62 -5.18
C ALA A 148 -5.01 8.83 -4.87
N PHE A 149 -5.48 8.46 -3.66
CA PHE A 149 -6.86 8.74 -3.23
C PHE A 149 -7.11 10.25 -3.10
N GLN A 150 -6.16 11.00 -2.54
CA GLN A 150 -6.26 12.45 -2.42
C GLN A 150 -6.39 13.12 -3.78
N ALA A 151 -5.57 12.74 -4.75
CA ALA A 151 -5.65 13.27 -6.11
C ALA A 151 -7.01 12.96 -6.77
N LYS A 152 -7.55 11.74 -6.61
CA LYS A 152 -8.87 11.37 -7.10
C LYS A 152 -9.99 12.17 -6.41
N ASN A 153 -9.90 12.32 -5.10
CA ASN A 153 -10.89 13.06 -4.31
C ASN A 153 -10.92 14.55 -4.66
N LEU A 154 -9.75 15.17 -4.89
CA LEU A 154 -9.66 16.56 -5.35
C LEU A 154 -10.17 16.74 -6.79
N ALA A 155 -10.08 15.71 -7.62
CA ALA A 155 -10.64 15.69 -8.97
C ALA A 155 -12.17 15.40 -9.00
N GLY A 156 -12.85 15.37 -7.85
CA GLY A 156 -14.29 15.12 -7.75
C GLY A 156 -14.72 13.67 -8.00
N LYS A 157 -13.77 12.74 -8.11
CA LYS A 157 -14.09 11.33 -8.32
C LYS A 157 -14.59 10.66 -7.03
N HIS A 158 -15.57 9.78 -7.18
CA HIS A 158 -16.10 9.00 -6.06
C HIS A 158 -15.21 7.81 -5.76
N THR A 159 -14.53 7.84 -4.61
CA THR A 159 -13.62 6.78 -4.19
C THR A 159 -14.22 5.82 -3.17
N SER A 160 -15.46 6.07 -2.72
CA SER A 160 -16.18 5.21 -1.79
C SER A 160 -16.56 3.86 -2.41
N SER A 161 -16.51 2.79 -1.62
CA SER A 161 -17.01 1.47 -2.01
C SER A 161 -18.53 1.44 -2.12
N SER A 162 -19.24 2.25 -1.33
CA SER A 162 -20.71 2.37 -1.31
C SER A 162 -21.17 3.65 -2.01
N VAL A 163 -22.38 3.62 -2.53
CA VAL A 163 -23.08 4.77 -3.11
C VAL A 163 -24.23 5.19 -2.18
N PRO A 164 -24.65 6.48 -2.19
CA PRO A 164 -25.88 6.90 -1.54
C PRO A 164 -27.09 6.19 -2.14
N TYR A 165 -28.14 5.98 -1.36
CA TYR A 165 -29.41 5.46 -1.85
C TYR A 165 -30.00 6.39 -2.92
N GLY A 166 -30.39 5.84 -4.06
CA GLY A 166 -30.83 6.63 -5.23
C GLY A 166 -29.76 6.77 -6.31
N TYR A 167 -28.54 6.29 -6.06
CA TYR A 167 -27.47 6.24 -7.06
C TYR A 167 -26.90 4.83 -7.22
N LEU A 168 -26.36 4.56 -8.41
CA LEU A 168 -25.58 3.37 -8.74
C LEU A 168 -24.20 3.78 -9.26
N LYS A 169 -23.24 2.85 -9.24
CA LYS A 169 -21.96 3.06 -9.92
C LYS A 169 -22.12 2.80 -11.40
N SER A 170 -21.54 3.67 -12.23
CA SER A 170 -21.45 3.45 -13.66
C SER A 170 -20.65 2.19 -13.98
N GLU A 171 -21.10 1.39 -14.93
CA GLU A 171 -20.35 0.23 -15.42
C GLU A 171 -19.07 0.65 -16.17
N ALA A 172 -19.11 1.80 -16.86
CA ALA A 172 -17.98 2.33 -17.62
C ALA A 172 -16.89 2.94 -16.73
N ASP A 173 -17.24 3.65 -15.66
CA ASP A 173 -16.30 4.19 -14.67
C ASP A 173 -16.87 4.06 -13.26
N LYS A 174 -16.33 3.13 -12.48
CA LYS A 174 -16.74 2.88 -11.07
C LYS A 174 -16.57 4.09 -10.14
N ASN A 175 -15.87 5.13 -10.58
CA ASN A 175 -15.74 6.38 -9.83
C ASN A 175 -16.80 7.43 -10.24
N GLN A 176 -17.75 7.09 -11.11
CA GLN A 176 -18.90 7.91 -11.46
C GLN A 176 -20.18 7.28 -10.94
N TRP A 177 -21.11 8.16 -10.53
CA TRP A 177 -22.45 7.76 -10.11
C TRP A 177 -23.46 8.09 -11.20
N ILE A 178 -24.42 7.20 -11.36
CA ILE A 178 -25.59 7.37 -12.21
C ILE A 178 -26.85 7.31 -11.35
N VAL A 179 -27.90 8.00 -11.78
CA VAL A 179 -29.19 7.98 -11.07
C VAL A 179 -29.81 6.60 -11.16
N ASP A 180 -30.24 6.05 -10.01
CA ASP A 180 -30.94 4.77 -9.93
C ASP A 180 -32.43 4.99 -10.27
N PRO A 181 -32.94 4.40 -11.37
CA PRO A 181 -34.34 4.63 -11.78
C PRO A 181 -35.36 4.08 -10.77
N VAL A 182 -34.96 3.14 -9.90
CA VAL A 182 -35.85 2.54 -8.89
C VAL A 182 -35.82 3.30 -7.57
N ALA A 183 -34.64 3.62 -7.07
CA ALA A 183 -34.49 4.24 -5.76
C ALA A 183 -34.56 5.78 -5.78
N ALA A 184 -34.19 6.44 -6.88
CA ALA A 184 -34.25 7.91 -6.98
C ALA A 184 -35.67 8.50 -6.84
N PRO A 185 -36.74 7.91 -7.37
CA PRO A 185 -38.11 8.39 -7.13
C PRO A 185 -38.48 8.39 -5.64
N ILE A 186 -37.99 7.43 -4.86
CA ILE A 186 -38.23 7.34 -3.41
C ILE A 186 -37.49 8.49 -2.70
N VAL A 187 -36.24 8.79 -3.11
CA VAL A 187 -35.50 9.94 -2.60
C VAL A 187 -36.25 11.24 -2.88
N LYS A 188 -36.68 11.49 -4.13
CA LYS A 188 -37.50 12.66 -4.51
C LYS A 188 -38.73 12.78 -3.63
N ARG A 189 -39.42 11.68 -3.39
CA ARG A 189 -40.60 11.65 -2.53
C ARG A 189 -40.29 12.01 -1.08
N ILE A 190 -39.17 11.56 -0.53
CA ILE A 190 -38.72 11.93 0.83
C ILE A 190 -38.54 13.44 0.92
N PHE A 191 -37.86 14.06 -0.05
CA PHE A 191 -37.69 15.52 -0.08
C PHE A 191 -39.02 16.25 -0.25
N ALA A 192 -39.92 15.79 -1.13
CA ALA A 192 -41.24 16.37 -1.29
C ALA A 192 -42.05 16.34 0.03
N MET A 193 -42.07 15.20 0.75
CA MET A 193 -42.74 15.08 2.05
C MET A 193 -42.15 16.03 3.10
N ALA A 194 -40.83 16.23 3.07
CA ALA A 194 -40.17 17.17 3.98
C ALA A 194 -40.55 18.63 3.64
N MET A 195 -40.63 18.97 2.36
CA MET A 195 -41.12 20.29 1.89
C MET A 195 -42.59 20.54 2.28
N ASP A 196 -43.43 19.49 2.30
CA ASP A 196 -44.79 19.52 2.81
C ASP A 196 -44.88 19.61 4.35
N GLY A 197 -43.78 19.78 5.05
CA GLY A 197 -43.71 19.96 6.51
C GLY A 197 -43.76 18.66 7.33
N LYS A 198 -43.64 17.48 6.73
CA LYS A 198 -43.57 16.22 7.46
C LYS A 198 -42.21 16.03 8.14
N GLY A 199 -42.20 15.73 9.40
CA GLY A 199 -40.97 15.42 10.15
C GLY A 199 -40.36 14.04 9.76
N PRO A 200 -39.07 13.83 10.04
CA PRO A 200 -38.37 12.59 9.64
C PRO A 200 -39.03 11.31 10.17
N TYR A 201 -39.62 11.34 11.38
CA TYR A 201 -40.35 10.20 11.94
C TYR A 201 -41.61 9.87 11.15
N GLN A 202 -42.38 10.90 10.76
CA GLN A 202 -43.63 10.73 9.99
C GLN A 202 -43.30 10.16 8.59
N ILE A 203 -42.23 10.67 7.94
CA ILE A 203 -41.77 10.16 6.64
C ILE A 203 -41.35 8.69 6.75
N ALA A 204 -40.54 8.35 7.76
CA ALA A 204 -40.11 6.99 8.01
C ALA A 204 -41.29 6.03 8.25
N LYS A 205 -42.31 6.48 9.00
CA LYS A 205 -43.53 5.70 9.24
C LYS A 205 -44.30 5.44 7.96
N ILE A 206 -44.53 6.47 7.14
CA ILE A 206 -45.24 6.35 5.83
C ILE A 206 -44.54 5.34 4.94
N LEU A 207 -43.20 5.42 4.78
CA LEU A 207 -42.44 4.49 3.96
C LEU A 207 -42.48 3.06 4.50
N SER A 208 -42.50 2.91 5.82
CA SER A 208 -42.62 1.58 6.47
C SER A 208 -44.00 0.98 6.28
N ASP A 209 -45.06 1.76 6.47
CA ASP A 209 -46.46 1.32 6.31
C ASP A 209 -46.74 0.91 4.85
N GLU A 210 -46.08 1.53 3.87
CA GLU A 210 -46.14 1.20 2.46
C GLU A 210 -45.20 0.05 2.05
N MET A 211 -44.49 -0.56 3.00
CA MET A 211 -43.57 -1.69 2.76
C MET A 211 -42.48 -1.35 1.73
N ILE A 212 -41.98 -0.11 1.73
CA ILE A 212 -40.85 0.29 0.89
C ILE A 212 -39.55 -0.21 1.52
N GLU A 213 -38.71 -0.86 0.72
CA GLU A 213 -37.44 -1.42 1.18
C GLU A 213 -36.50 -0.32 1.72
N ILE A 214 -35.88 -0.58 2.88
CA ILE A 214 -34.88 0.32 3.42
C ILE A 214 -33.60 0.29 2.55
N PRO A 215 -32.80 1.39 2.52
CA PRO A 215 -31.57 1.47 1.71
C PRO A 215 -30.61 0.28 1.91
N ALA A 216 -30.45 -0.19 3.15
CA ALA A 216 -29.56 -1.30 3.46
C ALA A 216 -30.00 -2.62 2.79
N PHE A 217 -31.30 -2.93 2.82
CA PHE A 217 -31.84 -4.14 2.22
C PHE A 217 -31.82 -4.04 0.68
N TYR A 218 -32.17 -2.89 0.13
CA TYR A 218 -32.09 -2.65 -1.30
C TYR A 218 -30.66 -2.80 -1.84
N HIS A 219 -29.66 -2.22 -1.17
CA HIS A 219 -28.25 -2.38 -1.54
C HIS A 219 -27.76 -3.85 -1.37
N GLN A 220 -28.27 -4.58 -0.37
CA GLN A 220 -27.95 -6.00 -0.19
C GLN A 220 -28.40 -6.82 -1.40
N LYS A 221 -29.63 -6.61 -1.87
CA LYS A 221 -30.19 -7.30 -3.06
C LYS A 221 -29.36 -7.04 -4.32
N LEU A 222 -28.82 -5.82 -4.44
CA LEU A 222 -27.94 -5.42 -5.56
C LEU A 222 -26.49 -5.87 -5.38
N GLY A 223 -26.12 -6.49 -4.25
CA GLY A 223 -24.75 -6.85 -3.98
C GLY A 223 -23.82 -5.64 -3.78
N ILE A 224 -24.33 -4.51 -3.27
CA ILE A 224 -23.60 -3.25 -3.13
C ILE A 224 -23.09 -3.05 -1.69
N GLY A 225 -21.80 -2.73 -1.54
CA GLY A 225 -21.20 -2.24 -0.32
C GLY A 225 -21.10 -3.27 0.81
N LEU A 226 -21.11 -2.78 2.05
CA LEU A 226 -20.87 -3.56 3.26
C LEU A 226 -22.09 -4.36 3.75
N TRP A 227 -23.24 -4.21 3.11
CA TRP A 227 -24.48 -4.83 3.54
C TRP A 227 -24.64 -6.28 3.08
N GLN A 228 -23.83 -6.75 2.14
CA GLN A 228 -23.92 -8.08 1.53
C GLN A 228 -23.91 -9.24 2.53
N THR A 229 -23.14 -9.09 3.62
CA THR A 229 -22.92 -10.16 4.61
C THR A 229 -23.70 -9.96 5.91
N ARG A 230 -24.49 -8.88 6.02
CA ARG A 230 -25.23 -8.58 7.25
C ARG A 230 -26.65 -9.10 7.20
N GLU A 231 -27.10 -9.75 8.26
CA GLU A 231 -28.51 -10.12 8.42
C GLU A 231 -29.35 -8.87 8.65
N ILE A 232 -30.37 -8.66 7.82
CA ILE A 232 -31.32 -7.54 7.93
C ILE A 232 -32.66 -8.12 8.38
N LYS A 233 -32.96 -7.95 9.68
CA LYS A 233 -34.18 -8.51 10.31
C LYS A 233 -35.46 -7.78 9.88
N TYR A 234 -35.40 -6.50 9.61
CA TYR A 234 -36.56 -5.65 9.36
C TYR A 234 -36.36 -4.85 8.05
N PRO A 235 -36.58 -5.49 6.88
CA PRO A 235 -36.23 -4.90 5.58
C PRO A 235 -37.08 -3.69 5.16
N TYR A 236 -38.22 -3.45 5.83
CA TYR A 236 -39.15 -2.37 5.52
C TYR A 236 -39.29 -1.34 6.66
N GLN A 237 -38.53 -1.51 7.74
CA GLN A 237 -38.60 -0.62 8.89
C GLN A 237 -37.63 0.56 8.71
N TRP A 238 -38.14 1.69 8.22
CA TRP A 238 -37.37 2.90 8.10
C TRP A 238 -37.11 3.54 9.46
N GLY A 239 -35.88 4.01 9.67
CA GLY A 239 -35.50 4.81 10.83
C GLY A 239 -35.51 6.30 10.52
N SER A 240 -35.92 7.13 11.47
CA SER A 240 -35.88 8.59 11.33
C SER A 240 -34.47 9.11 11.06
N SER A 241 -33.44 8.49 11.64
CA SER A 241 -32.03 8.82 11.36
C SER A 241 -31.64 8.59 9.89
N THR A 242 -32.17 7.56 9.24
CA THR A 242 -31.95 7.32 7.81
C THR A 242 -32.53 8.45 6.96
N ILE A 243 -33.75 8.93 7.32
CA ILE A 243 -34.38 10.06 6.64
C ILE A 243 -33.55 11.33 6.81
N VAL A 244 -33.10 11.64 8.04
CA VAL A 244 -32.24 12.80 8.31
C VAL A 244 -30.97 12.74 7.47
N HIS A 245 -30.29 11.59 7.44
CA HIS A 245 -29.08 11.42 6.62
C HIS A 245 -29.31 11.57 5.12
N ILE A 246 -30.51 11.24 4.62
CA ILE A 246 -30.87 11.48 3.24
C ILE A 246 -31.06 12.98 3.00
N LEU A 247 -31.85 13.65 3.86
CA LEU A 247 -32.16 15.07 3.70
C LEU A 247 -30.95 16.00 3.87
N GLU A 248 -29.98 15.62 4.67
CA GLU A 248 -28.74 16.39 4.93
C GLU A 248 -27.59 16.09 3.94
N ASN A 249 -27.78 15.15 3.02
CA ASN A 249 -26.69 14.73 2.16
C ASN A 249 -26.56 15.56 0.87
N PRO A 250 -25.54 16.42 0.74
CA PRO A 250 -25.33 17.26 -0.43
C PRO A 250 -25.15 16.50 -1.75
N SER A 251 -24.91 15.19 -1.68
CA SER A 251 -24.77 14.37 -2.89
C SER A 251 -26.05 14.33 -3.73
N TYR A 252 -27.22 14.57 -3.15
CA TYR A 252 -28.47 14.64 -3.91
C TYR A 252 -28.61 15.90 -4.77
N LEU A 253 -27.80 16.94 -4.49
CA LEU A 253 -27.65 18.15 -5.31
C LEU A 253 -26.59 17.99 -6.42
N GLY A 254 -26.07 16.78 -6.64
CA GLY A 254 -25.02 16.52 -7.62
C GLY A 254 -23.60 16.81 -7.14
N HIS A 255 -23.40 17.03 -5.84
CA HIS A 255 -22.10 17.40 -5.26
C HIS A 255 -21.38 16.21 -4.64
N THR A 256 -20.07 16.14 -4.81
CA THR A 256 -19.23 15.16 -4.11
C THR A 256 -18.65 15.77 -2.83
N CYS A 257 -18.92 15.15 -1.69
CA CYS A 257 -18.34 15.52 -0.40
C CYS A 257 -17.24 14.55 -0.01
N ASN A 258 -16.01 15.01 -0.05
CA ASN A 258 -14.83 14.24 0.30
C ASN A 258 -14.20 14.72 1.61
N PHE A 259 -13.26 13.93 2.15
CA PHE A 259 -12.50 14.20 3.37
C PHE A 259 -13.35 14.34 4.65
N LYS A 260 -14.51 13.67 4.67
CA LYS A 260 -15.41 13.60 5.86
C LYS A 260 -14.77 12.93 7.08
N THR A 261 -13.72 12.14 6.87
CA THR A 261 -13.00 11.44 7.93
C THR A 261 -11.50 11.57 7.76
N ARG A 262 -10.77 11.59 8.88
CA ARG A 262 -9.31 11.55 8.94
C ARG A 262 -8.83 10.35 9.73
N LYS A 263 -7.77 9.67 9.25
CA LYS A 263 -7.12 8.56 9.96
C LYS A 263 -5.61 8.71 9.82
N HIS A 264 -4.88 8.80 10.93
CA HIS A 264 -3.43 8.72 10.95
C HIS A 264 -2.97 7.26 10.87
N PHE A 265 -1.72 7.04 10.48
CA PHE A 265 -1.18 5.69 10.26
C PHE A 265 -1.31 4.77 11.50
N LYS A 266 -1.14 5.35 12.70
CA LYS A 266 -1.22 4.61 13.98
C LYS A 266 -2.63 4.51 14.57
N ASP A 267 -3.61 5.20 14.00
CA ASP A 267 -4.96 5.22 14.55
C ASP A 267 -5.67 3.88 14.28
N LYS A 268 -6.31 3.33 15.28
CA LYS A 268 -7.16 2.13 15.13
C LYS A 268 -8.45 2.45 14.36
N LYS A 269 -9.01 3.66 14.55
CA LYS A 269 -10.28 4.11 13.95
C LYS A 269 -10.08 5.42 13.19
N SER A 270 -10.95 5.67 12.19
CA SER A 270 -11.09 6.99 11.57
C SER A 270 -11.94 7.90 12.46
N HIS A 271 -11.59 9.19 12.45
CA HIS A 271 -12.33 10.24 13.17
C HIS A 271 -13.08 11.10 12.13
N TYR A 272 -14.32 11.43 12.42
CA TYR A 272 -15.06 12.41 11.63
C TYR A 272 -14.45 13.79 11.85
N VAL A 273 -14.43 14.58 10.81
CA VAL A 273 -14.07 16.00 10.85
C VAL A 273 -15.34 16.84 10.73
N ASP A 274 -15.30 18.07 11.24
CA ASP A 274 -16.43 18.98 11.20
C ASP A 274 -16.83 19.30 9.76
N GLN A 275 -18.09 19.62 9.53
CA GLN A 275 -18.64 19.80 8.17
C GLN A 275 -18.00 20.98 7.42
N ASP A 276 -17.53 21.99 8.12
CA ASP A 276 -16.80 23.13 7.58
C ASP A 276 -15.43 22.77 6.96
N GLN A 277 -14.88 21.62 7.36
CA GLN A 277 -13.61 21.07 6.84
C GLN A 277 -13.80 20.09 5.68
N TRP A 278 -15.03 19.79 5.30
CA TRP A 278 -15.30 18.93 4.16
C TRP A 278 -14.94 19.63 2.85
N THR A 279 -14.40 18.88 1.92
CA THR A 279 -14.21 19.38 0.55
C THR A 279 -15.43 19.03 -0.28
N ILE A 280 -16.20 20.03 -0.66
CA ILE A 280 -17.38 19.89 -1.53
C ILE A 280 -16.96 20.28 -2.94
N ILE A 281 -17.18 19.38 -3.88
CA ILE A 281 -16.93 19.61 -5.31
C ILE A 281 -18.28 19.54 -6.01
N GLU A 282 -18.67 20.66 -6.60
CA GLU A 282 -19.97 20.83 -7.19
C GLU A 282 -20.10 20.15 -8.56
N ASN A 283 -21.32 19.74 -8.91
CA ASN A 283 -21.71 19.26 -10.25
C ASN A 283 -20.85 18.10 -10.77
N THR A 284 -20.55 17.12 -9.92
CA THR A 284 -19.74 15.95 -10.25
C THR A 284 -20.56 14.79 -10.82
N HIS A 285 -21.87 14.79 -10.62
CA HIS A 285 -22.81 13.79 -11.11
C HIS A 285 -24.22 14.39 -11.25
N GLU A 286 -25.13 13.68 -11.90
CA GLU A 286 -26.51 14.13 -12.10
C GLU A 286 -27.22 14.27 -10.75
N PRO A 287 -27.85 15.45 -10.45
CA PRO A 287 -28.61 15.65 -9.22
C PRO A 287 -29.93 14.87 -9.24
N ILE A 288 -30.38 14.42 -8.07
CA ILE A 288 -31.72 13.84 -7.88
C ILE A 288 -32.74 14.93 -7.51
N ILE A 289 -32.27 15.97 -6.82
CA ILE A 289 -33.09 17.08 -6.33
C ILE A 289 -32.66 18.37 -6.98
#